data_0db58550377b0ce3990af38127b8fc3d
#
_entry.id   0db58550377b0ce3990af38127b8fc3d
#
_cell.length_a   1.000
_cell.length_b   1.000
_cell.length_c   1.000
_cell.angle_alpha   90.00
_cell.angle_beta   90.00
_cell.angle_gamma   90.00
#
_symmetry.space_group_name_H-M   'P 1'
#
loop_
_entity.id
_entity.type
_entity.pdbx_description
1 polymer ?
#
loop_
_entity_poly.entity_id
_entity_poly.type
_entity_poly.pdbx_seq_one_letter_code
_entity_poly.pdbx_strand_id
1 'polypeptide(L)'
;MSAVAGNFVEVFSSVQGEGPHVGASTLFVRLGVCDLRCRWCDSPHTWSAAETCRIQVTRGVDAHRTLANPVAVAAIVEAAEALELDRHAFVSLTGGEPLLQPDVVRSLAESLRGRGPRIHLETHGLATAALERVVDWIDVVSMDWKLASDVRREGESFKEAGTDFHGEHEAFLKVATRAFEVYAKIVVTTATRDEEVLEAAHRVARVARDTLLVLQPVTPRGPVTERPGAAQMLRLAAAAEAIIPNVRVIPQTHPIYGAP
;
A
#
# COMPACT_ATOMS: atom_id res chain seq x y z
N MET A 1 -29.99 -5.12 8.26
CA MET A 1 -28.89 -4.35 7.65
C MET A 1 -28.38 -5.15 6.46
N SER A 2 -28.24 -4.56 5.27
CA SER A 2 -27.66 -5.25 4.12
C SER A 2 -26.20 -5.62 4.46
N ALA A 3 -25.79 -6.83 4.08
CA ALA A 3 -24.41 -7.28 4.29
C ALA A 3 -23.45 -6.35 3.55
N VAL A 4 -22.35 -5.92 4.20
CA VAL A 4 -21.32 -5.10 3.55
C VAL A 4 -20.67 -5.93 2.45
N ALA A 5 -20.61 -5.40 1.25
CA ALA A 5 -19.97 -6.03 0.09
C ALA A 5 -19.09 -5.00 -0.64
N GLY A 6 -18.05 -5.47 -1.31
CA GLY A 6 -17.09 -4.62 -2.00
C GLY A 6 -16.55 -5.23 -3.28
N ASN A 7 -15.76 -4.43 -3.98
CA ASN A 7 -15.04 -4.88 -5.16
C ASN A 7 -13.67 -5.40 -4.73
N PHE A 8 -13.46 -6.69 -4.89
CA PHE A 8 -12.22 -7.39 -4.58
C PHE A 8 -11.61 -7.98 -5.85
N VAL A 9 -10.31 -7.98 -5.92
CA VAL A 9 -9.56 -8.56 -7.04
C VAL A 9 -9.09 -9.96 -6.68
N GLU A 10 -8.46 -10.10 -5.50
CA GLU A 10 -7.94 -11.40 -5.06
C GLU A 10 -7.74 -11.48 -3.54
N VAL A 11 -7.72 -12.73 -3.04
CA VAL A 11 -7.33 -13.09 -1.67
C VAL A 11 -6.33 -14.23 -1.73
N PHE A 12 -5.15 -14.05 -1.15
CA PHE A 12 -4.09 -15.06 -1.19
C PHE A 12 -3.11 -14.93 -0.01
N SER A 13 -2.42 -16.03 0.30
CA SER A 13 -1.34 -16.10 1.28
C SER A 13 0.01 -15.97 0.57
N SER A 14 0.84 -15.07 1.07
CA SER A 14 2.21 -14.86 0.58
C SER A 14 3.10 -14.31 1.69
N VAL A 15 4.17 -13.62 1.33
CA VAL A 15 5.04 -12.89 2.24
C VAL A 15 5.04 -11.41 1.90
N GLN A 16 5.14 -10.54 2.90
CA GLN A 16 5.28 -9.11 2.67
C GLN A 16 6.56 -8.83 1.88
N GLY A 17 6.42 -8.15 0.75
CA GLY A 17 7.51 -7.86 -0.17
C GLY A 17 8.08 -6.46 -0.05
N GLU A 18 7.51 -5.59 0.80
CA GLU A 18 7.83 -4.17 0.89
C GLU A 18 7.91 -3.66 2.33
N GLY A 19 8.56 -2.51 2.49
CA GLY A 19 8.64 -1.84 3.78
C GLY A 19 9.40 -2.60 4.85
N PRO A 20 9.24 -2.23 6.14
CA PRO A 20 10.01 -2.79 7.24
C PRO A 20 9.66 -4.24 7.58
N HIS A 21 8.53 -4.74 7.09
CA HIS A 21 8.01 -6.08 7.38
C HIS A 21 8.30 -7.11 6.28
N VAL A 22 9.25 -6.81 5.39
CA VAL A 22 9.71 -7.74 4.33
C VAL A 22 9.97 -9.14 4.89
N GLY A 23 9.43 -10.17 4.21
CA GLY A 23 9.58 -11.58 4.58
C GLY A 23 8.53 -12.10 5.57
N ALA A 24 7.71 -11.23 6.16
CA ALA A 24 6.66 -11.67 7.08
C ALA A 24 5.52 -12.39 6.35
N SER A 25 5.06 -13.53 6.91
CA SER A 25 3.89 -14.25 6.39
C SER A 25 2.66 -13.34 6.42
N THR A 26 2.02 -13.13 5.27
CA THR A 26 0.95 -12.15 5.10
C THR A 26 -0.20 -12.73 4.27
N LEU A 27 -1.42 -12.56 4.77
CA LEU A 27 -2.63 -12.77 4.01
C LEU A 27 -2.98 -11.46 3.30
N PHE A 28 -3.01 -11.47 1.98
CA PHE A 28 -3.37 -10.30 1.18
C PHE A 28 -4.85 -10.33 0.80
N VAL A 29 -5.53 -9.23 1.04
CA VAL A 29 -6.87 -8.92 0.55
C VAL A 29 -6.75 -7.71 -0.37
N ARG A 30 -6.78 -7.95 -1.69
CA ARG A 30 -6.60 -6.92 -2.71
C ARG A 30 -7.95 -6.40 -3.20
N LEU A 31 -8.19 -5.11 -2.99
CA LEU A 31 -9.38 -4.40 -3.45
C LEU A 31 -9.16 -3.83 -4.85
N GLY A 32 -10.25 -3.70 -5.62
CA GLY A 32 -10.25 -3.03 -6.91
C GLY A 32 -10.52 -1.52 -6.78
N VAL A 33 -10.31 -0.81 -7.87
CA VAL A 33 -10.44 0.64 -8.08
C VAL A 33 -9.26 1.43 -7.50
N CYS A 34 -8.73 2.34 -8.31
CA CYS A 34 -7.73 3.31 -7.91
C CYS A 34 -7.91 4.61 -8.70
N ASP A 35 -7.83 5.74 -8.04
CA ASP A 35 -7.94 7.09 -8.60
C ASP A 35 -6.59 7.72 -8.99
N LEU A 36 -5.50 6.96 -8.82
CA LEU A 36 -4.16 7.36 -9.26
C LEU A 36 -3.66 6.53 -10.44
N ARG A 37 -2.72 7.13 -11.17
CA ARG A 37 -1.97 6.51 -12.27
C ARG A 37 -0.47 6.69 -12.00
N CYS A 38 0.14 5.66 -11.40
CA CYS A 38 1.59 5.61 -11.17
C CYS A 38 2.27 5.05 -12.41
N ARG A 39 3.36 5.66 -12.87
CA ARG A 39 4.12 5.17 -14.05
C ARG A 39 4.68 3.76 -13.85
N TRP A 40 4.95 3.41 -12.61
CA TRP A 40 5.54 2.14 -12.19
C TRP A 40 4.53 1.18 -11.54
N CYS A 41 3.21 1.42 -11.72
CA CYS A 41 2.19 0.57 -11.10
C CYS A 41 2.40 -0.91 -11.50
N ASP A 42 2.51 -1.77 -10.50
CA ASP A 42 2.66 -3.22 -10.69
C ASP A 42 1.31 -3.93 -10.81
N SER A 43 0.23 -3.27 -10.41
CA SER A 43 -1.13 -3.81 -10.37
C SER A 43 -2.14 -2.99 -11.19
N PRO A 44 -1.86 -2.64 -12.47
CA PRO A 44 -2.74 -1.78 -13.27
C PRO A 44 -4.14 -2.40 -13.52
N HIS A 45 -4.29 -3.69 -13.36
CA HIS A 45 -5.58 -4.39 -13.41
C HIS A 45 -6.52 -4.01 -12.25
N THR A 46 -6.00 -3.36 -11.21
CA THR A 46 -6.80 -2.85 -10.08
C THR A 46 -7.31 -1.43 -10.29
N TRP A 47 -6.96 -0.76 -11.39
CA TRP A 47 -7.42 0.62 -11.64
C TRP A 47 -8.93 0.75 -11.82
N SER A 48 -9.55 -0.30 -12.34
CA SER A 48 -11.00 -0.39 -12.53
C SER A 48 -11.60 -1.46 -11.63
N ALA A 49 -12.93 -1.40 -11.45
CA ALA A 49 -13.64 -2.45 -10.74
C ALA A 49 -13.48 -3.80 -11.45
N ALA A 50 -13.07 -4.81 -10.71
CA ALA A 50 -12.96 -6.17 -11.23
C ALA A 50 -14.34 -6.83 -11.34
N GLU A 51 -14.58 -7.62 -12.38
CA GLU A 51 -15.80 -8.40 -12.52
C GLU A 51 -15.86 -9.57 -11.52
N THR A 52 -14.70 -10.11 -11.19
CA THR A 52 -14.56 -11.27 -10.32
C THR A 52 -13.42 -11.10 -9.32
N CYS A 53 -13.54 -11.80 -8.18
CA CYS A 53 -12.51 -11.94 -7.17
C CYS A 53 -11.91 -13.34 -7.24
N ARG A 54 -10.59 -13.46 -7.38
CA ARG A 54 -9.83 -14.71 -7.33
C ARG A 54 -9.44 -15.02 -5.88
N ILE A 55 -9.83 -16.18 -5.37
CA ILE A 55 -9.56 -16.59 -4.00
C ILE A 55 -8.73 -17.87 -3.99
N GLN A 56 -7.55 -17.81 -3.40
CA GLN A 56 -6.75 -19.01 -3.15
C GLN A 56 -7.51 -19.93 -2.19
N VAL A 57 -7.54 -21.22 -2.47
CA VAL A 57 -8.34 -22.19 -1.67
C VAL A 57 -7.52 -22.92 -0.61
N THR A 58 -6.21 -23.01 -0.78
CA THR A 58 -5.29 -23.69 0.16
C THR A 58 -3.99 -22.90 0.23
N ARG A 59 -3.53 -22.63 1.44
CA ARG A 59 -2.26 -21.94 1.68
C ARG A 59 -1.09 -22.69 1.05
N GLY A 60 -0.22 -21.96 0.33
CA GLY A 60 0.96 -22.52 -0.32
C GLY A 60 0.69 -23.37 -1.58
N VAL A 61 -0.56 -23.43 -2.04
CA VAL A 61 -0.95 -24.15 -3.26
C VAL A 61 -1.53 -23.18 -4.27
N ASP A 62 -1.06 -23.23 -5.52
CA ASP A 62 -1.60 -22.43 -6.62
C ASP A 62 -2.93 -23.02 -7.13
N ALA A 63 -3.93 -23.00 -6.26
CA ALA A 63 -5.30 -23.41 -6.55
C ALA A 63 -6.28 -22.30 -6.12
N HIS A 64 -7.17 -21.91 -7.02
CA HIS A 64 -8.04 -20.76 -6.83
C HIS A 64 -9.48 -21.08 -7.19
N ARG A 65 -10.40 -20.41 -6.50
CA ARG A 65 -11.82 -20.28 -6.88
C ARG A 65 -12.13 -18.83 -7.23
N THR A 66 -13.19 -18.59 -7.95
CA THR A 66 -13.62 -17.25 -8.37
C THR A 66 -15.02 -16.95 -7.85
N LEU A 67 -15.22 -15.73 -7.35
CA LEU A 67 -16.54 -15.19 -6.98
C LEU A 67 -16.85 -13.98 -7.85
N ALA A 68 -18.13 -13.79 -8.22
CA ALA A 68 -18.56 -12.56 -8.89
C ALA A 68 -18.58 -11.38 -7.92
N ASN A 69 -18.12 -10.20 -8.37
CA ASN A 69 -18.21 -8.95 -7.62
C ASN A 69 -19.64 -8.33 -7.75
N PRO A 70 -20.12 -7.59 -6.74
CA PRO A 70 -19.47 -7.34 -5.45
C PRO A 70 -19.50 -8.56 -4.52
N VAL A 71 -18.41 -8.84 -3.81
CA VAL A 71 -18.30 -9.95 -2.86
C VAL A 71 -18.62 -9.47 -1.44
N ALA A 72 -19.41 -10.27 -0.70
CA ALA A 72 -19.70 -9.98 0.69
C ALA A 72 -18.44 -10.10 1.57
N VAL A 73 -18.24 -9.18 2.52
CA VAL A 73 -17.11 -9.21 3.48
C VAL A 73 -17.06 -10.55 4.23
N ALA A 74 -18.21 -11.12 4.59
CA ALA A 74 -18.26 -12.42 5.25
C ALA A 74 -17.58 -13.54 4.44
N ALA A 75 -17.75 -13.55 3.10
CA ALA A 75 -17.10 -14.55 2.24
C ALA A 75 -15.56 -14.36 2.16
N ILE A 76 -15.07 -13.13 2.31
CA ILE A 76 -13.64 -12.83 2.39
C ILE A 76 -13.09 -13.30 3.74
N VAL A 77 -13.83 -13.10 4.83
CA VAL A 77 -13.45 -13.60 6.18
C VAL A 77 -13.39 -15.14 6.20
N GLU A 78 -14.37 -15.82 5.60
CA GLU A 78 -14.34 -17.29 5.45
C GLU A 78 -13.13 -17.76 4.62
N ALA A 79 -12.78 -17.01 3.56
CA ALA A 79 -11.60 -17.30 2.75
C ALA A 79 -10.31 -17.12 3.55
N ALA A 80 -10.23 -16.09 4.39
CA ALA A 80 -9.10 -15.86 5.27
C ALA A 80 -8.91 -17.01 6.28
N GLU A 81 -9.99 -17.51 6.86
CA GLU A 81 -9.96 -18.66 7.76
C GLU A 81 -9.50 -19.94 7.06
N ALA A 82 -10.01 -20.20 5.85
CA ALA A 82 -9.60 -21.35 5.04
C ALA A 82 -8.10 -21.30 4.66
N LEU A 83 -7.50 -20.10 4.63
CA LEU A 83 -6.07 -19.89 4.40
C LEU A 83 -5.24 -19.88 5.69
N GLU A 84 -5.76 -20.42 6.79
CA GLU A 84 -5.05 -20.50 8.09
C GLU A 84 -4.69 -19.09 8.61
N LEU A 85 -5.69 -18.23 8.77
CA LEU A 85 -5.56 -16.83 9.18
C LEU A 85 -4.55 -16.61 10.33
N ASP A 86 -4.63 -17.45 11.37
CA ASP A 86 -3.80 -17.40 12.59
C ASP A 86 -2.31 -17.72 12.35
N ARG A 87 -1.96 -18.24 11.17
CA ARG A 87 -0.57 -18.51 10.75
C ARG A 87 0.13 -17.33 10.12
N HIS A 88 -0.57 -16.22 9.91
CA HIS A 88 -0.01 -15.01 9.31
C HIS A 88 0.38 -14.00 10.39
N ALA A 89 1.44 -13.23 10.13
CA ALA A 89 1.81 -12.08 10.96
C ALA A 89 0.90 -10.89 10.66
N PHE A 90 0.45 -10.77 9.41
CA PHE A 90 -0.37 -9.66 8.93
C PHE A 90 -1.54 -10.13 8.07
N VAL A 91 -2.63 -9.38 8.12
CA VAL A 91 -3.59 -9.27 7.02
C VAL A 91 -3.37 -7.92 6.36
N SER A 92 -2.92 -7.92 5.11
CA SER A 92 -2.73 -6.70 4.32
C SER A 92 -3.98 -6.38 3.52
N LEU A 93 -4.61 -5.25 3.87
CA LEU A 93 -5.68 -4.64 3.08
C LEU A 93 -5.01 -3.70 2.08
N THR A 94 -4.95 -4.12 0.83
CA THR A 94 -4.20 -3.51 -0.25
C THR A 94 -5.03 -3.43 -1.53
N GLY A 95 -4.43 -3.13 -2.67
CA GLY A 95 -5.09 -3.23 -3.96
C GLY A 95 -4.79 -2.07 -4.90
N GLY A 96 -5.83 -1.51 -5.51
CA GLY A 96 -5.77 -0.22 -6.14
C GLY A 96 -5.61 0.85 -5.05
N GLU A 97 -6.73 1.31 -4.48
CA GLU A 97 -6.74 2.11 -3.26
C GLU A 97 -7.85 1.61 -2.32
N PRO A 98 -7.49 0.95 -1.22
CA PRO A 98 -8.49 0.40 -0.29
C PRO A 98 -9.43 1.45 0.30
N LEU A 99 -8.93 2.66 0.54
CA LEU A 99 -9.70 3.74 1.16
C LEU A 99 -10.75 4.38 0.23
N LEU A 100 -10.83 3.98 -1.03
CA LEU A 100 -12.00 4.25 -1.89
C LEU A 100 -13.22 3.41 -1.48
N GLN A 101 -13.02 2.36 -0.66
CA GLN A 101 -14.06 1.50 -0.11
C GLN A 101 -13.98 1.45 1.43
N PRO A 102 -14.07 2.58 2.16
CA PRO A 102 -13.77 2.64 3.59
C PRO A 102 -14.70 1.79 4.47
N ASP A 103 -15.97 1.61 4.08
CA ASP A 103 -16.89 0.74 4.84
C ASP A 103 -16.51 -0.73 4.72
N VAL A 104 -15.98 -1.15 3.58
CA VAL A 104 -15.46 -2.50 3.35
C VAL A 104 -14.19 -2.72 4.18
N VAL A 105 -13.23 -1.77 4.12
CA VAL A 105 -11.99 -1.80 4.92
C VAL A 105 -12.32 -1.89 6.42
N ARG A 106 -13.25 -1.05 6.90
CA ARG A 106 -13.69 -1.07 8.29
C ARG A 106 -14.27 -2.42 8.68
N SER A 107 -15.22 -2.92 7.89
CA SER A 107 -15.90 -4.19 8.18
C SER A 107 -14.94 -5.38 8.19
N LEU A 108 -13.95 -5.41 7.27
CA LEU A 108 -12.88 -6.41 7.28
C LEU A 108 -12.02 -6.31 8.53
N ALA A 109 -11.52 -5.11 8.85
CA ALA A 109 -10.67 -4.87 9.99
C ALA A 109 -11.37 -5.23 11.31
N GLU A 110 -12.64 -4.83 11.50
CA GLU A 110 -13.46 -5.22 12.65
C GLU A 110 -13.62 -6.74 12.77
N SER A 111 -13.82 -7.44 11.63
CA SER A 111 -14.05 -8.88 11.61
C SER A 111 -12.78 -9.70 11.85
N LEU A 112 -11.61 -9.18 11.48
CA LEU A 112 -10.33 -9.92 11.50
C LEU A 112 -9.43 -9.53 12.68
N ARG A 113 -9.63 -8.33 13.27
CA ARG A 113 -8.83 -7.85 14.40
C ARG A 113 -8.97 -8.78 15.62
N GLY A 114 -7.84 -9.04 16.28
CA GLY A 114 -7.79 -9.91 17.47
C GLY A 114 -7.81 -11.41 17.16
N ARG A 115 -7.76 -11.81 15.89
CA ARG A 115 -7.76 -13.21 15.44
C ARG A 115 -6.36 -13.78 15.17
N GLY A 116 -5.32 -13.08 15.60
CA GLY A 116 -3.91 -13.47 15.44
C GLY A 116 -3.10 -12.41 14.69
N PRO A 117 -3.27 -12.24 13.38
CA PRO A 117 -2.48 -11.28 12.61
C PRO A 117 -2.84 -9.82 12.93
N ARG A 118 -1.86 -8.93 12.74
CA ARG A 118 -2.07 -7.48 12.76
C ARG A 118 -2.72 -7.03 11.45
N ILE A 119 -3.59 -6.04 11.54
CA ILE A 119 -4.24 -5.44 10.35
C ILE A 119 -3.30 -4.40 9.76
N HIS A 120 -2.85 -4.63 8.53
CA HIS A 120 -1.94 -3.78 7.78
C HIS A 120 -2.68 -3.12 6.63
N LEU A 121 -2.72 -1.80 6.58
CA LEU A 121 -3.30 -1.02 5.49
C LEU A 121 -2.19 -0.50 4.58
N GLU A 122 -2.23 -0.88 3.31
CA GLU A 122 -1.37 -0.32 2.26
C GLU A 122 -2.18 0.66 1.42
N THR A 123 -1.79 1.93 1.41
CA THR A 123 -2.58 3.01 0.82
C THR A 123 -1.70 4.06 0.15
N HIS A 124 -2.23 4.72 -0.87
CA HIS A 124 -1.55 5.86 -1.50
C HIS A 124 -1.48 7.12 -0.61
N GLY A 125 -2.11 7.13 0.57
CA GLY A 125 -1.95 8.18 1.57
C GLY A 125 -2.58 9.55 1.23
N LEU A 126 -3.68 9.59 0.50
CA LEU A 126 -4.38 10.85 0.15
C LEU A 126 -5.80 10.93 0.70
N ALA A 127 -6.44 9.81 1.00
CA ALA A 127 -7.84 9.73 1.41
C ALA A 127 -8.02 9.96 2.92
N THR A 128 -7.66 11.14 3.43
CA THR A 128 -7.64 11.46 4.88
C THR A 128 -8.98 11.23 5.56
N ALA A 129 -10.08 11.71 4.98
CA ALA A 129 -11.42 11.53 5.56
C ALA A 129 -11.86 10.06 5.61
N ALA A 130 -11.43 9.24 4.66
CA ALA A 130 -11.68 7.80 4.68
C ALA A 130 -10.84 7.11 5.77
N LEU A 131 -9.57 7.51 5.93
CA LEU A 131 -8.71 6.99 6.99
C LEU A 131 -9.28 7.29 8.38
N GLU A 132 -9.80 8.49 8.64
CA GLU A 132 -10.44 8.85 9.91
C GLU A 132 -11.54 7.88 10.34
N ARG A 133 -12.23 7.27 9.37
CA ARG A 133 -13.32 6.32 9.61
C ARG A 133 -12.84 4.91 9.96
N VAL A 134 -11.57 4.58 9.70
CA VAL A 134 -11.07 3.20 9.81
C VAL A 134 -9.82 3.06 10.68
N VAL A 135 -9.07 4.11 10.94
CA VAL A 135 -7.73 4.05 11.55
C VAL A 135 -7.72 3.36 12.92
N ASP A 136 -8.79 3.45 13.71
CA ASP A 136 -8.88 2.84 15.03
C ASP A 136 -8.92 1.29 14.98
N TRP A 137 -9.15 0.69 13.82
CA TRP A 137 -9.11 -0.75 13.57
C TRP A 137 -7.84 -1.22 12.84
N ILE A 138 -6.94 -0.30 12.46
CA ILE A 138 -5.71 -0.57 11.73
C ILE A 138 -4.53 -0.60 12.72
N ASP A 139 -3.71 -1.65 12.64
CA ASP A 139 -2.52 -1.77 13.48
C ASP A 139 -1.30 -1.14 12.82
N VAL A 140 -1.16 -1.28 11.49
CA VAL A 140 -0.04 -0.74 10.71
C VAL A 140 -0.56 0.01 9.49
N VAL A 141 -0.08 1.23 9.28
CA VAL A 141 -0.33 2.01 8.07
C VAL A 141 0.96 2.10 7.25
N SER A 142 0.96 1.46 6.08
CA SER A 142 1.95 1.65 5.03
C SER A 142 1.45 2.74 4.09
N MET A 143 1.99 3.93 4.23
CA MET A 143 1.57 5.09 3.48
C MET A 143 2.54 5.36 2.34
N ASP A 144 2.10 5.19 1.09
CA ASP A 144 2.89 5.59 -0.07
C ASP A 144 2.85 7.11 -0.26
N TRP A 145 3.99 7.75 -0.08
CA TRP A 145 4.15 9.17 -0.36
C TRP A 145 4.38 9.38 -1.86
N LYS A 146 3.33 9.73 -2.57
CA LYS A 146 3.35 9.85 -4.05
C LYS A 146 3.98 11.16 -4.47
N LEU A 147 4.86 11.10 -5.49
CA LEU A 147 5.57 12.26 -6.02
C LEU A 147 4.99 12.68 -7.37
N ALA A 148 4.88 13.98 -7.59
CA ALA A 148 4.35 14.57 -8.82
C ALA A 148 5.16 14.22 -10.07
N SER A 149 6.45 13.89 -9.94
CA SER A 149 7.29 13.43 -11.04
C SER A 149 6.77 12.14 -11.70
N ASP A 150 6.17 11.22 -10.92
CA ASP A 150 5.85 9.87 -11.37
C ASP A 150 4.38 9.45 -11.20
N VAL A 151 3.55 10.30 -10.61
CA VAL A 151 2.16 9.98 -10.30
C VAL A 151 1.21 11.06 -10.82
N ARG A 152 0.06 10.63 -11.33
CA ARG A 152 -1.05 11.49 -11.79
C ARG A 152 -2.36 11.02 -11.16
N ARG A 153 -3.30 11.95 -10.99
CA ARG A 153 -4.69 11.58 -10.78
C ARG A 153 -5.27 10.97 -12.06
N GLU A 154 -6.29 10.18 -11.92
CA GLU A 154 -7.05 9.70 -13.07
C GLU A 154 -7.51 10.88 -13.95
N GLY A 155 -7.29 10.76 -15.26
CA GLY A 155 -7.60 11.79 -16.24
C GLY A 155 -6.51 12.85 -16.43
N GLU A 156 -5.49 12.95 -15.58
CA GLU A 156 -4.35 13.85 -15.76
C GLU A 156 -3.33 13.27 -16.75
N SER A 157 -2.69 14.19 -17.51
CA SER A 157 -1.65 13.83 -18.49
C SER A 157 -0.25 13.91 -17.89
N PHE A 158 0.59 12.92 -18.19
CA PHE A 158 2.03 12.97 -17.88
C PHE A 158 2.83 13.98 -18.73
N LYS A 159 2.20 14.61 -19.71
CA LYS A 159 2.81 15.70 -20.48
C LYS A 159 2.75 17.05 -19.77
N GLU A 160 1.94 17.15 -18.74
CA GLU A 160 1.72 18.35 -17.94
C GLU A 160 2.37 18.21 -16.56
N ALA A 161 2.51 19.33 -15.85
CA ALA A 161 2.94 19.28 -14.47
C ALA A 161 1.94 18.47 -13.63
N GLY A 162 2.46 17.57 -12.80
CA GLY A 162 1.62 16.76 -11.91
C GLY A 162 1.10 17.55 -10.72
N THR A 163 0.03 17.04 -10.13
CA THR A 163 -0.49 17.55 -8.85
C THR A 163 0.57 17.41 -7.76
N ASP A 164 0.78 18.45 -6.96
CA ASP A 164 1.55 18.38 -5.73
C ASP A 164 0.71 17.70 -4.64
N PHE A 165 1.11 16.52 -4.23
CA PHE A 165 0.43 15.73 -3.20
C PHE A 165 0.93 15.98 -1.78
N HIS A 166 2.01 16.74 -1.59
CA HIS A 166 2.68 16.90 -0.29
C HIS A 166 1.76 17.36 0.83
N GLY A 167 0.87 18.32 0.56
CA GLY A 167 -0.06 18.84 1.56
C GLY A 167 -1.10 17.81 2.00
N GLU A 168 -1.63 17.02 1.06
CA GLU A 168 -2.59 15.94 1.34
C GLU A 168 -1.93 14.81 2.13
N HIS A 169 -0.71 14.43 1.76
CA HIS A 169 0.06 13.44 2.49
C HIS A 169 0.37 13.86 3.93
N GLU A 170 0.71 15.13 4.15
CA GLU A 170 0.93 15.66 5.49
C GLU A 170 -0.34 15.57 6.35
N ALA A 171 -1.49 15.91 5.79
CA ALA A 171 -2.78 15.80 6.47
C ALA A 171 -3.12 14.32 6.77
N PHE A 172 -2.87 13.43 5.82
CA PHE A 172 -3.09 11.99 6.00
C PHE A 172 -2.20 11.40 7.09
N LEU A 173 -0.90 11.74 7.10
CA LEU A 173 0.04 11.25 8.09
C LEU A 173 -0.36 11.65 9.51
N LYS A 174 -0.89 12.87 9.72
CA LYS A 174 -1.41 13.31 11.03
C LYS A 174 -2.48 12.37 11.58
N VAL A 175 -3.35 11.85 10.72
CA VAL A 175 -4.36 10.87 11.13
C VAL A 175 -3.74 9.49 11.29
N ALA A 176 -2.84 9.10 10.39
CA ALA A 176 -2.20 7.78 10.40
C ALA A 176 -1.36 7.52 11.65
N THR A 177 -0.82 8.57 12.31
CA THR A 177 -0.11 8.45 13.61
C THR A 177 -0.98 7.93 14.76
N ARG A 178 -2.29 7.81 14.59
CA ARG A 178 -3.19 7.15 15.55
C ARG A 178 -3.08 5.63 15.52
N ALA A 179 -2.61 5.04 14.43
CA ALA A 179 -2.32 3.61 14.36
C ALA A 179 -1.14 3.24 15.27
N PHE A 180 -1.05 1.97 15.65
CA PHE A 180 0.08 1.49 16.47
C PHE A 180 1.43 1.70 15.77
N GLU A 181 1.46 1.55 14.46
CA GLU A 181 2.65 1.75 13.63
C GLU A 181 2.28 2.46 12.33
N VAL A 182 3.08 3.45 11.94
CA VAL A 182 2.98 4.09 10.63
C VAL A 182 4.37 4.26 10.05
N TYR A 183 4.51 4.03 8.75
CA TYR A 183 5.69 4.40 7.98
C TYR A 183 5.29 5.02 6.64
N ALA A 184 6.12 5.95 6.18
CA ALA A 184 5.99 6.55 4.87
C ALA A 184 6.96 5.88 3.89
N LYS A 185 6.49 5.61 2.67
CA LYS A 185 7.29 4.96 1.62
C LYS A 185 7.27 5.81 0.36
N ILE A 186 8.44 6.11 -0.19
CA ILE A 186 8.63 6.79 -1.46
C ILE A 186 9.22 5.82 -2.46
N VAL A 187 8.53 5.58 -3.57
CA VAL A 187 9.12 4.85 -4.70
C VAL A 187 10.01 5.81 -5.49
N VAL A 188 11.28 5.46 -5.61
CA VAL A 188 12.30 6.26 -6.30
C VAL A 188 12.56 5.68 -7.68
N THR A 189 12.43 6.50 -8.72
CA THR A 189 12.79 6.21 -10.12
C THR A 189 14.03 6.99 -10.54
N THR A 190 14.52 6.76 -11.74
CA THR A 190 15.60 7.59 -12.32
C THR A 190 15.18 9.04 -12.57
N ALA A 191 13.86 9.28 -12.67
CA ALA A 191 13.28 10.62 -12.87
C ALA A 191 12.90 11.34 -11.57
N THR A 192 12.97 10.67 -10.43
CA THR A 192 12.64 11.27 -9.12
C THR A 192 13.59 12.43 -8.84
N ARG A 193 13.01 13.58 -8.51
CA ARG A 193 13.75 14.79 -8.17
C ARG A 193 14.07 14.81 -6.67
N ASP A 194 15.29 15.23 -6.35
CA ASP A 194 15.76 15.29 -4.97
C ASP A 194 14.87 16.17 -4.10
N GLU A 195 14.43 17.33 -4.63
CA GLU A 195 13.61 18.32 -3.93
C GLU A 195 12.28 17.70 -3.45
N GLU A 196 11.66 16.83 -4.26
CA GLU A 196 10.41 16.16 -3.87
C GLU A 196 10.61 15.20 -2.69
N VAL A 197 11.72 14.48 -2.67
CA VAL A 197 12.06 13.56 -1.57
C VAL A 197 12.38 14.33 -0.30
N LEU A 198 13.15 15.42 -0.40
CA LEU A 198 13.52 16.24 0.74
C LEU A 198 12.31 16.99 1.32
N GLU A 199 11.42 17.51 0.48
CA GLU A 199 10.16 18.11 0.94
C GLU A 199 9.30 17.07 1.69
N ALA A 200 9.20 15.85 1.18
CA ALA A 200 8.51 14.76 1.88
C ALA A 200 9.16 14.49 3.25
N ALA A 201 10.49 14.39 3.32
CA ALA A 201 11.21 14.18 4.57
C ALA A 201 10.97 15.32 5.58
N HIS A 202 10.97 16.57 5.14
CA HIS A 202 10.66 17.72 6.01
C HIS A 202 9.24 17.65 6.55
N ARG A 203 8.26 17.29 5.73
CA ARG A 203 6.87 17.18 6.15
C ARG A 203 6.64 16.01 7.10
N VAL A 204 7.24 14.85 6.83
CA VAL A 204 7.21 13.71 7.75
C VAL A 204 7.82 14.10 9.10
N ALA A 205 9.00 14.72 9.11
CA ALA A 205 9.66 15.16 10.33
C ALA A 205 8.84 16.20 11.14
N ARG A 206 8.08 17.04 10.45
CA ARG A 206 7.19 18.04 11.08
C ARG A 206 6.01 17.40 11.78
N VAL A 207 5.44 16.35 11.22
CA VAL A 207 4.28 15.64 11.78
C VAL A 207 4.70 14.66 12.88
N ALA A 208 5.67 13.79 12.57
CA ALA A 208 6.11 12.73 13.47
C ALA A 208 7.58 12.36 13.15
N ARG A 209 8.51 12.98 13.88
CA ARG A 209 9.95 12.90 13.61
C ARG A 209 10.53 11.49 13.65
N ASP A 210 9.91 10.60 14.41
CA ASP A 210 10.38 9.21 14.57
C ASP A 210 9.77 8.24 13.54
N THR A 211 8.89 8.74 12.64
CA THR A 211 8.31 7.93 11.58
C THR A 211 9.40 7.41 10.66
N LEU A 212 9.37 6.10 10.36
CA LEU A 212 10.26 5.52 9.36
C LEU A 212 9.92 6.04 7.97
N LEU A 213 10.91 6.59 7.26
CA LEU A 213 10.84 6.93 5.85
C LEU A 213 11.57 5.86 5.04
N VAL A 214 10.82 5.13 4.21
CA VAL A 214 11.37 4.11 3.32
C VAL A 214 11.58 4.71 1.93
N LEU A 215 12.80 4.67 1.43
CA LEU A 215 13.13 4.95 0.04
C LEU A 215 13.19 3.60 -0.71
N GLN A 216 12.19 3.34 -1.56
CA GLN A 216 12.08 2.09 -2.30
C GLN A 216 12.55 2.29 -3.73
N PRO A 217 13.71 1.73 -4.15
CA PRO A 217 14.08 1.75 -5.55
C PRO A 217 13.04 1.00 -6.37
N VAL A 218 12.57 1.62 -7.44
CA VAL A 218 11.53 1.05 -8.30
C VAL A 218 11.97 -0.29 -8.89
N THR A 219 11.06 -1.26 -8.94
CA THR A 219 11.19 -2.42 -9.81
C THR A 219 10.73 -2.02 -11.22
N PRO A 220 11.57 -2.12 -12.26
CA PRO A 220 11.22 -1.71 -13.60
C PRO A 220 9.95 -2.38 -14.09
N ARG A 221 8.96 -1.58 -14.53
CA ARG A 221 7.70 -2.06 -15.09
C ARG A 221 7.05 -1.00 -15.99
N GLY A 222 6.37 -1.47 -17.02
CA GLY A 222 5.67 -0.58 -17.96
C GLY A 222 6.60 0.45 -18.59
N PRO A 223 6.28 1.75 -18.49
CA PRO A 223 7.13 2.81 -19.07
C PRO A 223 8.41 3.08 -18.27
N VAL A 224 8.55 2.54 -17.07
CA VAL A 224 9.77 2.65 -16.25
C VAL A 224 10.63 1.43 -16.50
N THR A 225 11.70 1.60 -17.28
CA THR A 225 12.56 0.51 -17.75
C THR A 225 13.85 0.34 -16.97
N GLU A 226 14.20 1.34 -16.13
CA GLU A 226 15.46 1.36 -15.40
C GLU A 226 15.25 1.58 -13.89
N ARG A 227 16.15 1.02 -13.10
CA ARG A 227 16.24 1.27 -11.66
C ARG A 227 17.13 2.46 -11.39
N PRO A 228 16.90 3.23 -10.29
CA PRO A 228 17.86 4.20 -9.81
C PRO A 228 19.17 3.49 -9.43
N GLY A 229 20.28 4.11 -9.77
CA GLY A 229 21.60 3.58 -9.42
C GLY A 229 21.91 3.75 -7.92
N ALA A 230 22.87 2.97 -7.43
CA ALA A 230 23.31 3.02 -6.02
C ALA A 230 23.70 4.45 -5.59
N ALA A 231 24.41 5.20 -6.45
CA ALA A 231 24.81 6.58 -6.15
C ALA A 231 23.60 7.51 -5.90
N GLN A 232 22.52 7.40 -6.68
CA GLN A 232 21.29 8.16 -6.47
C GLN A 232 20.62 7.77 -5.15
N MET A 233 20.46 6.48 -4.88
CA MET A 233 19.81 5.99 -3.67
C MET A 233 20.57 6.40 -2.40
N LEU A 234 21.90 6.26 -2.39
CA LEU A 234 22.74 6.62 -1.23
C LEU A 234 22.75 8.13 -1.01
N ARG A 235 22.79 8.93 -2.06
CA ARG A 235 22.72 10.40 -1.97
C ARG A 235 21.38 10.86 -1.39
N LEU A 236 20.27 10.31 -1.88
CA LEU A 236 18.92 10.62 -1.37
C LEU A 236 18.75 10.18 0.09
N ALA A 237 19.23 8.99 0.44
CA ALA A 237 19.17 8.50 1.82
C ALA A 237 19.96 9.42 2.76
N ALA A 238 21.21 9.75 2.44
CA ALA A 238 22.03 10.64 3.26
C ALA A 238 21.42 12.05 3.41
N ALA A 239 20.84 12.58 2.35
CA ALA A 239 20.18 13.89 2.39
C ALA A 239 18.88 13.86 3.24
N ALA A 240 18.11 12.78 3.15
CA ALA A 240 16.90 12.59 3.97
C ALA A 240 17.26 12.35 5.45
N GLU A 241 18.33 11.59 5.76
CA GLU A 241 18.83 11.35 7.13
C GLU A 241 19.27 12.63 7.84
N ALA A 242 19.71 13.65 7.11
CA ALA A 242 19.99 14.98 7.67
C ALA A 242 18.73 15.69 8.21
N ILE A 243 17.55 15.26 7.77
CA ILE A 243 16.24 15.87 8.12
C ILE A 243 15.49 15.00 9.15
N ILE A 244 15.41 13.70 8.89
CA ILE A 244 14.68 12.72 9.70
C ILE A 244 15.60 11.55 10.08
N PRO A 245 15.65 11.13 11.37
CA PRO A 245 16.66 10.17 11.83
C PRO A 245 16.42 8.74 11.35
N ASN A 246 15.21 8.40 10.91
CA ASN A 246 14.83 7.03 10.62
C ASN A 246 14.54 6.86 9.12
N VAL A 247 15.59 6.67 8.33
CA VAL A 247 15.50 6.45 6.86
C VAL A 247 16.06 5.07 6.54
N ARG A 248 15.38 4.35 5.64
CA ARG A 248 15.87 3.06 5.13
C ARG A 248 15.67 2.95 3.62
N VAL A 249 16.64 2.35 2.94
CA VAL A 249 16.49 1.94 1.54
C VAL A 249 16.06 0.47 1.53
N ILE A 250 14.82 0.20 1.12
CA ILE A 250 14.24 -1.15 1.11
C ILE A 250 13.65 -1.42 -0.28
N PRO A 251 14.24 -2.33 -1.08
CA PRO A 251 13.68 -2.72 -2.38
C PRO A 251 12.47 -3.65 -2.21
N GLN A 252 11.66 -3.77 -3.26
CA GLN A 252 10.69 -4.87 -3.37
C GLN A 252 11.43 -6.20 -3.43
N THR A 253 10.99 -7.18 -2.65
CA THR A 253 11.63 -8.50 -2.59
C THR A 253 10.79 -9.60 -3.22
N HIS A 254 9.46 -9.50 -3.25
CA HIS A 254 8.58 -10.50 -3.85
C HIS A 254 8.91 -10.82 -5.32
N PRO A 255 9.35 -9.87 -6.19
CA PRO A 255 9.73 -10.22 -7.56
C PRO A 255 10.99 -11.09 -7.67
N ILE A 256 11.83 -11.12 -6.61
CA ILE A 256 13.09 -11.89 -6.63
C ILE A 256 12.83 -13.40 -6.71
N TYR A 257 11.74 -13.86 -6.10
CA TYR A 257 11.34 -15.26 -6.07
C TYR A 257 9.98 -15.51 -6.73
N GLY A 258 9.45 -14.53 -7.46
CA GLY A 258 8.23 -14.67 -8.26
C GLY A 258 6.95 -14.81 -7.43
N ALA A 259 6.93 -14.32 -6.19
CA ALA A 259 5.70 -14.28 -5.41
C ALA A 259 4.75 -13.19 -5.96
N PRO A 260 3.42 -13.41 -5.84
CA PRO A 260 2.41 -12.45 -6.29
C PRO A 260 2.43 -11.17 -5.44
#